data_e8fd69be51f6c4bb61566ecda34ccfd3
#
_entry.id   e8fd69be51f6c4bb61566ecda34ccfd3
#
_cell.length_a   1.000
_cell.length_b   1.000
_cell.length_c   1.000
_cell.angle_alpha   90.00
_cell.angle_beta   90.00
_cell.angle_gamma   90.00
#
_symmetry.space_group_name_H-M   'P 1'
#
loop_
_entity.id
_entity.type
_entity.pdbx_description
1 polymer ?
#
loop_
_entity_poly.entity_id
_entity_poly.type
_entity_poly.pdbx_seq_one_letter_code
_entity_poly.pdbx_strand_id
1 'polypeptide(L)'
;KAAIKIQIRDVDNFIHKDFHNSKDIRYIKKTMDTKLSKESYAKLVETIKENSCITMATPFDEKSVHDCVDLGIELIKIASSDINDWVLIEEIAKTKKPVIVSTGGSSLKDIDDLVKFFQNRSIPLAINHCVSIYPSQKHELDLNQIDFLKQRYPDHVIGYSTHEYDEGVELPIMMAYAKGARTFERHVDIDYDKDSGKCVSPYCSNPENLDKWVKAYKKAVEICGSVGEQRRIIPKKETKYLDALVRGVYAKKNLKKGDKITEEDVYLAVPLQKGQISCRELMAGEVLLKEIKKDKQINIDDIDSPYAKNKELQEIIYKRGI
;
A
#
# COMPACT_ATOMS: atom_id res chain seq x y z
N LYS A 1 -11.06 -5.20 -5.19
CA LYS A 1 -11.90 -6.38 -5.43
C LYS A 1 -11.30 -7.54 -4.65
N ALA A 2 -12.13 -8.36 -3.98
CA ALA A 2 -11.66 -9.54 -3.25
C ALA A 2 -11.48 -10.73 -4.21
N ALA A 3 -10.50 -11.57 -3.91
CA ALA A 3 -10.33 -12.87 -4.53
C ALA A 3 -10.47 -13.96 -3.47
N ILE A 4 -11.14 -15.05 -3.79
CA ILE A 4 -11.19 -16.24 -2.94
C ILE A 4 -10.31 -17.29 -3.58
N LYS A 5 -9.34 -17.78 -2.82
CA LYS A 5 -8.36 -18.75 -3.27
C LYS A 5 -8.68 -20.13 -2.72
N ILE A 6 -8.80 -21.11 -3.61
CA ILE A 6 -8.91 -22.54 -3.30
C ILE A 6 -7.61 -23.27 -3.63
N GLN A 7 -7.39 -24.42 -3.03
CA GLN A 7 -6.25 -25.27 -3.32
C GLN A 7 -6.74 -26.55 -4.03
N ILE A 8 -6.14 -26.88 -5.15
CA ILE A 8 -6.54 -28.02 -5.97
C ILE A 8 -5.36 -29.01 -6.07
N ARG A 9 -5.64 -30.27 -5.81
CA ARG A 9 -4.68 -31.38 -5.93
C ARG A 9 -5.37 -32.59 -6.51
N ASP A 10 -4.70 -33.29 -7.41
CA ASP A 10 -5.04 -34.66 -7.78
C ASP A 10 -4.54 -35.64 -6.71
N VAL A 11 -5.22 -35.64 -5.56
CA VAL A 11 -4.76 -36.23 -4.31
C VAL A 11 -4.31 -37.68 -4.49
N ASP A 12 -4.99 -38.43 -5.35
CA ASP A 12 -4.72 -39.86 -5.58
C ASP A 12 -3.35 -40.09 -6.25
N ASN A 13 -2.88 -39.16 -7.07
CA ASN A 13 -1.60 -39.23 -7.76
C ASN A 13 -0.54 -38.31 -7.09
N PHE A 14 -0.97 -37.22 -6.47
CA PHE A 14 -0.09 -36.27 -5.78
C PHE A 14 0.58 -36.91 -4.54
N ILE A 15 -0.15 -37.78 -3.83
CA ILE A 15 0.40 -38.57 -2.72
C ILE A 15 0.77 -39.94 -3.26
N HIS A 16 2.02 -40.36 -3.05
CA HIS A 16 2.44 -41.72 -3.44
C HIS A 16 1.61 -42.75 -2.69
N LYS A 17 1.11 -43.79 -3.40
CA LYS A 17 0.16 -44.81 -2.91
C LYS A 17 0.58 -45.48 -1.61
N ASP A 18 1.88 -45.67 -1.37
CA ASP A 18 2.38 -46.36 -0.18
C ASP A 18 2.21 -45.49 1.09
N PHE A 19 1.95 -44.19 0.92
CA PHE A 19 1.78 -43.24 2.01
C PHE A 19 0.33 -42.78 2.23
N HIS A 20 -0.64 -43.18 1.40
CA HIS A 20 -2.05 -42.77 1.51
C HIS A 20 -2.62 -42.99 2.93
N ASN A 21 -2.19 -44.03 3.63
CA ASN A 21 -2.64 -44.33 5.00
C ASN A 21 -1.66 -43.89 6.09
N SER A 22 -0.68 -43.04 5.74
CA SER A 22 0.29 -42.56 6.71
C SER A 22 -0.38 -41.72 7.80
N LYS A 23 -0.16 -42.12 9.07
CA LYS A 23 -0.61 -41.36 10.25
C LYS A 23 0.48 -40.44 10.80
N ASP A 24 1.72 -40.70 10.43
CA ASP A 24 2.91 -40.02 10.98
C ASP A 24 3.21 -38.73 10.24
N ILE A 25 2.85 -38.62 8.96
CA ILE A 25 3.05 -37.43 8.14
C ILE A 25 1.78 -36.58 8.16
N ARG A 26 1.72 -35.62 9.08
CA ARG A 26 0.55 -34.73 9.29
C ARG A 26 0.04 -34.09 7.99
N TYR A 27 0.95 -33.68 7.11
CA TYR A 27 0.57 -33.05 5.84
C TYR A 27 -0.22 -34.02 4.92
N ILE A 28 0.24 -35.28 4.81
CA ILE A 28 -0.45 -36.29 4.00
C ILE A 28 -1.85 -36.53 4.54
N LYS A 29 -1.95 -36.80 5.85
CA LYS A 29 -3.25 -37.00 6.50
C LYS A 29 -4.21 -35.85 6.20
N LYS A 30 -3.76 -34.60 6.42
CA LYS A 30 -4.59 -33.41 6.13
C LYS A 30 -5.01 -33.34 4.68
N THR A 31 -4.11 -33.63 3.74
CA THR A 31 -4.40 -33.61 2.30
C THR A 31 -5.42 -34.65 1.91
N MET A 32 -5.30 -35.88 2.43
CA MET A 32 -6.25 -36.95 2.20
C MET A 32 -7.63 -36.67 2.80
N ASP A 33 -7.67 -36.14 4.03
CA ASP A 33 -8.91 -35.82 4.74
C ASP A 33 -9.69 -34.65 4.11
N THR A 34 -9.03 -33.76 3.38
CA THR A 34 -9.62 -32.56 2.75
C THR A 34 -9.82 -32.69 1.23
N LYS A 35 -9.71 -33.90 0.68
CA LYS A 35 -9.96 -34.15 -0.74
C LYS A 35 -11.37 -33.75 -1.13
N LEU A 36 -11.52 -33.02 -2.22
CA LEU A 36 -12.80 -32.63 -2.80
C LEU A 36 -12.94 -33.22 -4.22
N SER A 37 -14.18 -33.47 -4.61
CA SER A 37 -14.50 -33.87 -6.01
C SER A 37 -14.49 -32.64 -6.92
N LYS A 38 -14.38 -32.86 -8.23
CA LYS A 38 -14.45 -31.81 -9.25
C LYS A 38 -15.78 -31.04 -9.18
N GLU A 39 -16.88 -31.75 -8.92
CA GLU A 39 -18.21 -31.16 -8.73
C GLU A 39 -18.28 -30.25 -7.51
N SER A 40 -17.58 -30.60 -6.42
CA SER A 40 -17.49 -29.75 -5.23
C SER A 40 -16.69 -28.47 -5.51
N TYR A 41 -15.58 -28.58 -6.25
CA TYR A 41 -14.83 -27.41 -6.71
C TYR A 41 -15.66 -26.52 -7.63
N ALA A 42 -16.45 -27.11 -8.56
CA ALA A 42 -17.32 -26.34 -9.44
C ALA A 42 -18.35 -25.52 -8.66
N LYS A 43 -18.98 -26.10 -7.63
CA LYS A 43 -19.92 -25.39 -6.75
C LYS A 43 -19.22 -24.24 -5.98
N LEU A 44 -18.00 -24.46 -5.48
CA LEU A 44 -17.23 -23.39 -4.83
C LEU A 44 -16.94 -22.24 -5.79
N VAL A 45 -16.52 -22.54 -7.01
CA VAL A 45 -16.23 -21.52 -8.03
C VAL A 45 -17.49 -20.73 -8.40
N GLU A 46 -18.63 -21.39 -8.55
CA GLU A 46 -19.92 -20.75 -8.81
C GLU A 46 -20.29 -19.80 -7.66
N THR A 47 -20.23 -20.27 -6.42
CA THR A 47 -20.48 -19.45 -5.23
C THR A 47 -19.56 -18.24 -5.15
N ILE A 48 -18.27 -18.39 -5.46
CA ILE A 48 -17.31 -17.26 -5.49
C ILE A 48 -17.74 -16.21 -6.52
N LYS A 49 -18.15 -16.63 -7.72
CA LYS A 49 -18.60 -15.74 -8.79
C LYS A 49 -19.91 -15.04 -8.45
N GLU A 50 -20.89 -15.73 -7.90
CA GLU A 50 -22.16 -15.17 -7.43
C GLU A 50 -21.96 -14.06 -6.39
N ASN A 51 -20.93 -14.18 -5.55
CA ASN A 51 -20.56 -13.16 -4.59
C ASN A 51 -19.63 -12.08 -5.16
N SER A 52 -19.53 -11.98 -6.49
CA SER A 52 -18.72 -10.97 -7.19
C SER A 52 -17.23 -10.95 -6.81
N CYS A 53 -16.72 -12.07 -6.31
CA CYS A 53 -15.31 -12.27 -6.02
C CYS A 53 -14.56 -12.83 -7.24
N ILE A 54 -13.25 -12.57 -7.29
CA ILE A 54 -12.36 -13.16 -8.29
C ILE A 54 -12.04 -14.59 -7.87
N THR A 55 -12.10 -15.53 -8.81
CA THR A 55 -11.69 -16.90 -8.57
C THR A 55 -10.19 -17.06 -8.67
N MET A 56 -9.57 -17.63 -7.65
CA MET A 56 -8.13 -17.93 -7.63
C MET A 56 -7.93 -19.37 -7.18
N ALA A 57 -6.93 -20.04 -7.72
CA ALA A 57 -6.54 -21.37 -7.24
C ALA A 57 -5.03 -21.54 -7.17
N THR A 58 -4.60 -22.35 -6.21
CA THR A 58 -3.25 -22.92 -6.15
C THR A 58 -3.35 -24.37 -6.66
N PRO A 59 -2.98 -24.67 -7.90
CA PRO A 59 -2.75 -26.04 -8.33
C PRO A 59 -1.42 -26.53 -7.78
N PHE A 60 -1.33 -27.80 -7.39
CA PHE A 60 -0.11 -28.42 -6.87
C PHE A 60 0.43 -29.54 -7.77
N ASP A 61 -0.19 -29.76 -8.89
CA ASP A 61 0.17 -30.73 -9.92
C ASP A 61 -0.39 -30.31 -11.28
N GLU A 62 0.10 -30.91 -12.37
CA GLU A 62 -0.25 -30.54 -13.74
C GLU A 62 -1.74 -30.80 -14.04
N LYS A 63 -2.31 -31.90 -13.51
CA LYS A 63 -3.74 -32.19 -13.70
C LYS A 63 -4.60 -31.11 -13.03
N SER A 64 -4.19 -30.64 -11.85
CA SER A 64 -4.88 -29.55 -11.14
C SER A 64 -4.82 -28.22 -11.91
N VAL A 65 -3.77 -27.99 -12.73
CA VAL A 65 -3.73 -26.83 -13.64
C VAL A 65 -4.83 -26.96 -14.72
N HIS A 66 -5.00 -28.14 -15.29
CA HIS A 66 -6.09 -28.39 -16.24
C HIS A 66 -7.47 -28.22 -15.60
N ASP A 67 -7.66 -28.73 -14.38
CA ASP A 67 -8.89 -28.52 -13.63
C ASP A 67 -9.15 -27.02 -13.35
N CYS A 68 -8.13 -26.22 -13.09
CA CYS A 68 -8.27 -24.75 -12.98
C CYS A 68 -8.78 -24.11 -14.28
N VAL A 69 -8.32 -24.58 -15.43
CA VAL A 69 -8.78 -24.07 -16.73
C VAL A 69 -10.24 -24.46 -16.96
N ASP A 70 -10.58 -25.73 -16.75
CA ASP A 70 -11.95 -26.26 -16.92
C ASP A 70 -12.97 -25.57 -16.00
N LEU A 71 -12.58 -25.27 -14.76
CA LEU A 71 -13.42 -24.58 -13.79
C LEU A 71 -13.51 -23.06 -14.06
N GLY A 72 -12.74 -22.54 -14.99
CA GLY A 72 -12.74 -21.11 -15.32
C GLY A 72 -12.14 -20.24 -14.22
N ILE A 73 -11.10 -20.71 -13.53
CA ILE A 73 -10.32 -19.94 -12.55
C ILE A 73 -9.64 -18.76 -13.27
N GLU A 74 -9.72 -17.57 -12.69
CA GLU A 74 -9.22 -16.34 -13.28
C GLU A 74 -7.73 -16.08 -12.98
N LEU A 75 -7.27 -16.41 -11.75
CA LEU A 75 -5.91 -16.18 -11.27
C LEU A 75 -5.29 -17.50 -10.80
N ILE A 76 -4.02 -17.72 -11.14
CA ILE A 76 -3.26 -18.87 -10.65
C ILE A 76 -2.28 -18.41 -9.57
N LYS A 77 -2.20 -19.18 -8.48
CA LYS A 77 -1.23 -18.98 -7.42
C LYS A 77 -0.18 -20.07 -7.46
N ILE A 78 1.08 -19.70 -7.42
CA ILE A 78 2.21 -20.61 -7.17
C ILE A 78 2.54 -20.54 -5.69
N ALA A 79 2.48 -21.65 -5.00
CA ALA A 79 2.87 -21.74 -3.59
C ALA A 79 4.38 -21.58 -3.43
N SER A 80 4.84 -21.22 -2.22
CA SER A 80 6.27 -21.11 -1.94
C SER A 80 7.04 -22.44 -2.14
N SER A 81 6.36 -23.57 -1.93
CA SER A 81 6.93 -24.90 -2.15
C SER A 81 7.26 -25.20 -3.62
N ASP A 82 6.61 -24.50 -4.53
CA ASP A 82 6.57 -24.90 -5.94
C ASP A 82 7.26 -23.87 -6.85
N ILE A 83 7.97 -22.90 -6.24
CA ILE A 83 8.62 -21.80 -6.98
C ILE A 83 9.70 -22.27 -7.97
N ASN A 84 10.21 -23.45 -7.79
CA ASN A 84 11.21 -24.11 -8.66
C ASN A 84 10.73 -25.47 -9.17
N ASP A 85 9.44 -25.78 -9.09
CA ASP A 85 8.83 -26.92 -9.78
C ASP A 85 8.56 -26.54 -11.25
N TRP A 86 9.61 -26.71 -12.07
CA TRP A 86 9.57 -26.28 -13.46
C TRP A 86 8.56 -27.04 -14.32
N VAL A 87 8.21 -28.28 -13.96
CA VAL A 87 7.18 -29.05 -14.67
C VAL A 87 5.82 -28.41 -14.46
N LEU A 88 5.47 -28.13 -13.22
CA LEU A 88 4.23 -27.42 -12.86
C LEU A 88 4.20 -26.00 -13.43
N ILE A 89 5.33 -25.25 -13.33
CA ILE A 89 5.44 -23.87 -13.81
C ILE A 89 5.23 -23.79 -15.33
N GLU A 90 5.80 -24.70 -16.11
CA GLU A 90 5.58 -24.77 -17.55
C GLU A 90 4.10 -25.05 -17.88
N GLU A 91 3.44 -25.92 -17.13
CA GLU A 91 2.02 -26.21 -17.33
C GLU A 91 1.15 -24.97 -17.00
N ILE A 92 1.45 -24.29 -15.90
CA ILE A 92 0.79 -23.02 -15.54
C ILE A 92 0.97 -21.98 -16.66
N ALA A 93 2.16 -21.83 -17.20
CA ALA A 93 2.45 -20.84 -18.24
C ALA A 93 1.67 -21.07 -19.54
N LYS A 94 1.34 -22.32 -19.88
CA LYS A 94 0.49 -22.64 -21.04
C LYS A 94 -0.92 -22.04 -20.92
N THR A 95 -1.42 -21.84 -19.71
CA THR A 95 -2.75 -21.25 -19.47
C THR A 95 -2.83 -19.77 -19.86
N LYS A 96 -1.71 -19.06 -19.93
CA LYS A 96 -1.62 -17.59 -20.15
C LYS A 96 -2.38 -16.75 -19.13
N LYS A 97 -2.82 -17.33 -18.02
CA LYS A 97 -3.51 -16.61 -16.94
C LYS A 97 -2.52 -15.78 -16.13
N PRO A 98 -2.96 -14.67 -15.51
CA PRO A 98 -2.15 -13.94 -14.55
C PRO A 98 -1.76 -14.81 -13.35
N VAL A 99 -0.53 -14.63 -12.86
CA VAL A 99 0.06 -15.47 -11.82
C VAL A 99 0.44 -14.62 -10.60
N ILE A 100 0.24 -15.19 -9.41
CA ILE A 100 0.79 -14.66 -8.16
C ILE A 100 1.71 -15.75 -7.58
N VAL A 101 2.92 -15.40 -7.18
CA VAL A 101 3.84 -16.32 -6.50
C VAL A 101 4.13 -15.89 -5.08
N SER A 102 4.27 -16.83 -4.14
CA SER A 102 4.82 -16.59 -2.80
C SER A 102 6.27 -17.03 -2.74
N THR A 103 7.09 -16.28 -1.99
CA THR A 103 8.56 -16.41 -1.97
C THR A 103 9.10 -17.02 -0.67
N GLY A 104 8.23 -17.60 0.16
CA GLY A 104 8.63 -18.13 1.48
C GLY A 104 9.66 -19.26 1.38
N GLY A 105 10.82 -19.08 2.02
CA GLY A 105 11.92 -20.04 2.00
C GLY A 105 12.66 -20.18 0.66
N SER A 106 12.32 -19.38 -0.34
CA SER A 106 12.93 -19.46 -1.67
C SER A 106 14.28 -18.73 -1.73
N SER A 107 15.21 -19.25 -2.53
CA SER A 107 16.45 -18.53 -2.82
C SER A 107 16.17 -17.35 -3.76
N LEU A 108 17.02 -16.32 -3.70
CA LEU A 108 16.92 -15.18 -4.61
C LEU A 108 17.05 -15.61 -6.07
N LYS A 109 17.88 -16.65 -6.32
CA LYS A 109 18.05 -17.22 -7.65
C LYS A 109 16.77 -17.84 -8.17
N ASP A 110 16.03 -18.58 -7.35
CA ASP A 110 14.74 -19.19 -7.77
C ASP A 110 13.72 -18.11 -8.13
N ILE A 111 13.67 -17.01 -7.34
CA ILE A 111 12.79 -15.88 -7.62
C ILE A 111 13.19 -15.20 -8.94
N ASP A 112 14.49 -14.91 -9.15
CA ASP A 112 14.99 -14.28 -10.38
C ASP A 112 14.69 -15.14 -11.63
N ASP A 113 14.90 -16.43 -11.54
CA ASP A 113 14.65 -17.35 -12.65
C ASP A 113 13.16 -17.41 -12.99
N LEU A 114 12.31 -17.49 -11.97
CA LEU A 114 10.85 -17.47 -12.16
C LEU A 114 10.36 -16.15 -12.78
N VAL A 115 10.83 -15.02 -12.28
CA VAL A 115 10.46 -13.70 -12.81
C VAL A 115 10.84 -13.61 -14.30
N LYS A 116 12.08 -13.95 -14.66
CA LYS A 116 12.52 -13.97 -16.07
C LYS A 116 11.70 -14.91 -16.93
N PHE A 117 11.36 -16.08 -16.39
CA PHE A 117 10.53 -17.08 -17.09
C PHE A 117 9.18 -16.53 -17.51
N PHE A 118 8.46 -15.86 -16.60
CA PHE A 118 7.16 -15.26 -16.90
C PHE A 118 7.26 -13.98 -17.73
N GLN A 119 8.27 -13.13 -17.49
CA GLN A 119 8.54 -11.94 -18.30
C GLN A 119 8.76 -12.30 -19.77
N ASN A 120 9.61 -13.30 -20.05
CA ASN A 120 9.91 -13.75 -21.41
C ASN A 120 8.68 -14.29 -22.15
N ARG A 121 7.64 -14.68 -21.41
CA ARG A 121 6.38 -15.20 -21.97
C ARG A 121 5.25 -14.15 -21.98
N SER A 122 5.55 -12.92 -21.52
CA SER A 122 4.58 -11.84 -21.38
C SER A 122 3.35 -12.23 -20.53
N ILE A 123 3.57 -13.03 -19.48
CA ILE A 123 2.52 -13.43 -18.55
C ILE A 123 2.62 -12.52 -17.31
N PRO A 124 1.52 -11.84 -16.92
CA PRO A 124 1.51 -10.99 -15.74
C PRO A 124 1.85 -11.77 -14.47
N LEU A 125 2.83 -11.28 -13.70
CA LEU A 125 3.28 -11.89 -12.45
C LEU A 125 3.23 -10.87 -11.33
N ALA A 126 2.60 -11.23 -10.19
CA ALA A 126 2.75 -10.54 -8.91
C ALA A 126 3.58 -11.39 -7.95
N ILE A 127 4.38 -10.75 -7.10
CA ILE A 127 5.33 -11.41 -6.20
C ILE A 127 4.95 -11.09 -4.77
N ASN A 128 4.51 -12.08 -4.00
CA ASN A 128 4.19 -11.89 -2.59
C ASN A 128 5.40 -12.23 -1.71
N HIS A 129 5.86 -11.25 -0.93
CA HIS A 129 6.70 -11.57 0.21
C HIS A 129 5.92 -12.51 1.15
N CYS A 130 6.56 -13.57 1.56
CA CYS A 130 5.96 -14.62 2.37
C CYS A 130 7.00 -15.22 3.32
N VAL A 131 6.58 -15.54 4.53
CA VAL A 131 7.36 -16.35 5.48
C VAL A 131 6.62 -17.66 5.67
N SER A 132 7.27 -18.78 5.29
CA SER A 132 6.65 -20.12 5.34
C SER A 132 6.84 -20.79 6.72
N ILE A 133 6.53 -20.06 7.79
CA ILE A 133 6.45 -20.55 9.17
C ILE A 133 4.98 -20.47 9.58
N TYR A 134 4.44 -21.55 10.14
CA TYR A 134 2.99 -21.71 10.38
C TYR A 134 2.71 -22.11 11.85
N PRO A 135 2.34 -21.18 12.74
CA PRO A 135 2.27 -19.72 12.57
C PRO A 135 3.63 -19.03 12.68
N SER A 136 3.76 -17.85 12.05
CA SER A 136 4.91 -16.97 12.20
C SER A 136 4.76 -16.07 13.43
N GLN A 137 5.87 -15.81 14.11
CA GLN A 137 5.95 -14.75 15.13
C GLN A 137 6.10 -13.37 14.47
N LYS A 138 5.72 -12.31 15.17
CA LYS A 138 5.80 -10.94 14.62
C LYS A 138 7.22 -10.52 14.19
N HIS A 139 8.24 -10.96 14.92
CA HIS A 139 9.63 -10.66 14.60
C HIS A 139 10.18 -11.47 13.40
N GLU A 140 9.48 -12.51 12.96
CA GLU A 140 9.84 -13.34 11.81
C GLU A 140 9.23 -12.83 10.50
N LEU A 141 8.38 -11.80 10.54
CA LEU A 141 7.64 -11.35 9.34
C LEU A 141 8.52 -10.64 8.30
N ASP A 142 9.65 -10.08 8.71
CA ASP A 142 10.66 -9.48 7.84
C ASP A 142 10.09 -8.53 6.77
N LEU A 143 9.16 -7.67 7.14
CA LEU A 143 8.41 -6.82 6.19
C LEU A 143 9.30 -5.90 5.34
N ASN A 144 10.56 -5.66 5.72
CA ASN A 144 11.52 -4.93 4.90
C ASN A 144 11.84 -5.65 3.58
N GLN A 145 11.57 -6.94 3.47
CA GLN A 145 11.68 -7.68 2.21
C GLN A 145 10.71 -7.17 1.14
N ILE A 146 9.61 -6.52 1.51
CA ILE A 146 8.72 -5.85 0.56
C ILE A 146 9.46 -4.72 -0.17
N ASP A 147 10.24 -3.91 0.56
CA ASP A 147 11.04 -2.84 -0.04
C ASP A 147 12.13 -3.40 -0.96
N PHE A 148 12.80 -4.47 -0.52
CA PHE A 148 13.81 -5.16 -1.32
C PHE A 148 13.24 -5.70 -2.63
N LEU A 149 12.09 -6.40 -2.58
CA LEU A 149 11.44 -6.95 -3.76
C LEU A 149 10.97 -5.84 -4.71
N LYS A 150 10.45 -4.73 -4.20
CA LYS A 150 10.06 -3.57 -5.02
C LYS A 150 11.24 -2.95 -5.76
N GLN A 151 12.38 -2.81 -5.09
CA GLN A 151 13.59 -2.26 -5.72
C GLN A 151 14.14 -3.21 -6.77
N ARG A 152 14.08 -4.52 -6.52
CA ARG A 152 14.62 -5.52 -7.44
C ARG A 152 13.69 -5.78 -8.65
N TYR A 153 12.40 -5.72 -8.46
CA TYR A 153 11.39 -6.03 -9.49
C TYR A 153 10.41 -4.86 -9.67
N PRO A 154 10.90 -3.69 -10.14
CA PRO A 154 10.10 -2.45 -10.17
C PRO A 154 8.87 -2.54 -11.08
N ASP A 155 8.90 -3.41 -12.08
CA ASP A 155 7.81 -3.61 -13.05
C ASP A 155 6.74 -4.61 -12.57
N HIS A 156 6.93 -5.18 -11.37
CA HIS A 156 6.01 -6.17 -10.82
C HIS A 156 5.22 -5.65 -9.63
N VAL A 157 4.00 -6.13 -9.48
CA VAL A 157 3.22 -5.90 -8.27
C VAL A 157 3.81 -6.73 -7.13
N ILE A 158 4.21 -6.06 -6.06
CA ILE A 158 4.67 -6.73 -4.84
C ILE A 158 3.52 -6.81 -3.85
N GLY A 159 3.40 -7.95 -3.19
CA GLY A 159 2.38 -8.22 -2.20
C GLY A 159 2.91 -8.84 -0.92
N TYR A 160 1.99 -9.21 -0.06
CA TYR A 160 2.25 -9.82 1.23
C TYR A 160 1.32 -11.01 1.47
N SER A 161 1.89 -12.19 1.69
CA SER A 161 1.17 -13.42 2.06
C SER A 161 1.60 -13.81 3.48
N THR A 162 0.63 -13.92 4.36
CA THR A 162 0.88 -13.90 5.80
C THR A 162 0.40 -15.17 6.52
N HIS A 163 1.15 -15.59 7.54
CA HIS A 163 0.88 -16.78 8.35
C HIS A 163 1.06 -16.54 9.86
N GLU A 164 1.08 -15.28 10.29
CA GLU A 164 1.14 -14.93 11.71
C GLU A 164 -0.11 -15.39 12.45
N TYR A 165 0.01 -15.46 13.78
CA TYR A 165 -1.15 -15.69 14.65
C TYR A 165 -2.28 -14.72 14.34
N ASP A 166 -3.52 -15.17 14.53
CA ASP A 166 -4.72 -14.37 14.23
C ASP A 166 -4.87 -13.15 15.19
N GLU A 167 -4.10 -13.08 16.25
CA GLU A 167 -4.10 -11.94 17.16
C GLU A 167 -3.23 -10.79 16.66
N GLY A 168 -3.86 -9.62 16.46
CA GLY A 168 -3.18 -8.37 16.06
C GLY A 168 -2.73 -8.36 14.60
N VAL A 169 -3.51 -9.00 13.73
CA VAL A 169 -3.28 -9.08 12.27
C VAL A 169 -3.39 -7.74 11.56
N GLU A 170 -3.98 -6.74 12.22
CA GLU A 170 -4.18 -5.41 11.67
C GLU A 170 -2.86 -4.67 11.44
N LEU A 171 -1.91 -4.78 12.37
CA LEU A 171 -0.66 -4.07 12.29
C LEU A 171 0.22 -4.52 11.12
N PRO A 172 0.47 -5.83 10.90
CA PRO A 172 1.26 -6.28 9.76
C PRO A 172 0.72 -5.85 8.40
N ILE A 173 -0.59 -5.92 8.18
CA ILE A 173 -1.17 -5.51 6.89
C ILE A 173 -1.04 -4.00 6.66
N MET A 174 -1.22 -3.18 7.70
CA MET A 174 -1.03 -1.74 7.60
C MET A 174 0.42 -1.39 7.25
N MET A 175 1.39 -2.03 7.92
CA MET A 175 2.81 -1.86 7.63
C MET A 175 3.18 -2.34 6.23
N ALA A 176 2.70 -3.52 5.81
CA ALA A 176 2.94 -4.06 4.49
C ALA A 176 2.40 -3.12 3.39
N TYR A 177 1.19 -2.56 3.58
CA TYR A 177 0.64 -1.56 2.67
C TYR A 177 1.52 -0.30 2.60
N ALA A 178 1.95 0.23 3.74
CA ALA A 178 2.80 1.42 3.81
C ALA A 178 4.15 1.21 3.12
N LYS A 179 4.71 -0.01 3.18
CA LYS A 179 5.93 -0.41 2.45
C LYS A 179 5.70 -0.62 0.95
N GLY A 180 4.45 -0.60 0.51
CA GLY A 180 4.09 -0.64 -0.91
C GLY A 180 3.60 -1.99 -1.41
N ALA A 181 3.25 -2.92 -0.55
CA ALA A 181 2.51 -4.12 -0.96
C ALA A 181 1.14 -3.72 -1.52
N ARG A 182 0.68 -4.42 -2.57
CA ARG A 182 -0.59 -4.14 -3.27
C ARG A 182 -1.46 -5.36 -3.46
N THR A 183 -0.96 -6.56 -3.20
CA THR A 183 -1.74 -7.80 -3.03
C THR A 183 -1.53 -8.31 -1.61
N PHE A 184 -2.60 -8.85 -1.03
CA PHE A 184 -2.60 -9.31 0.36
C PHE A 184 -3.34 -10.64 0.42
N GLU A 185 -2.72 -11.64 1.04
CA GLU A 185 -3.24 -12.99 1.14
C GLU A 185 -3.25 -13.44 2.60
N ARG A 186 -4.38 -13.98 3.05
CA ARG A 186 -4.54 -14.55 4.37
C ARG A 186 -5.40 -15.80 4.34
N HIS A 187 -5.04 -16.78 5.14
CA HIS A 187 -5.85 -17.96 5.38
C HIS A 187 -7.09 -17.61 6.20
N VAL A 188 -8.24 -18.19 5.82
CA VAL A 188 -9.51 -18.03 6.52
C VAL A 188 -10.06 -19.38 6.88
N ASP A 189 -10.81 -19.45 7.97
CA ASP A 189 -11.49 -20.64 8.45
C ASP A 189 -12.88 -20.28 8.93
N ILE A 190 -13.86 -21.13 8.62
CA ILE A 190 -15.23 -21.02 9.11
C ILE A 190 -15.52 -22.00 10.24
N ASP A 191 -14.62 -22.96 10.46
CA ASP A 191 -14.65 -23.89 11.59
C ASP A 191 -13.79 -23.34 12.72
N TYR A 192 -14.43 -22.65 13.66
CA TYR A 192 -13.79 -22.03 14.79
C TYR A 192 -14.64 -22.14 16.05
N ASP A 193 -13.98 -22.17 17.19
CA ASP A 193 -14.61 -22.15 18.50
C ASP A 193 -15.33 -20.81 18.70
N LYS A 194 -16.64 -20.84 18.87
CA LYS A 194 -17.49 -19.63 18.93
C LYS A 194 -17.27 -18.82 20.21
N ASP A 195 -16.83 -19.45 21.30
CA ASP A 195 -16.64 -18.77 22.57
C ASP A 195 -15.29 -18.05 22.61
N SER A 196 -14.23 -18.70 22.13
CA SER A 196 -12.88 -18.12 22.07
C SER A 196 -12.53 -17.40 20.76
N GLY A 197 -13.31 -17.62 19.70
CA GLY A 197 -13.02 -17.13 18.35
C GLY A 197 -11.84 -17.82 17.67
N LYS A 198 -11.26 -18.88 18.26
CA LYS A 198 -10.05 -19.53 17.73
C LYS A 198 -10.35 -20.52 16.63
N CYS A 199 -9.70 -20.34 15.48
CA CYS A 199 -9.70 -21.33 14.39
C CYS A 199 -8.87 -22.57 14.74
N VAL A 200 -9.17 -23.68 14.08
CA VAL A 200 -8.40 -24.93 14.21
C VAL A 200 -6.92 -24.71 13.85
N SER A 201 -6.65 -23.89 12.83
CA SER A 201 -5.28 -23.48 12.50
C SER A 201 -5.03 -22.07 13.03
N PRO A 202 -4.03 -21.87 13.91
CA PRO A 202 -3.82 -20.59 14.60
C PRO A 202 -3.38 -19.43 13.70
N TYR A 203 -3.04 -19.71 12.45
CA TYR A 203 -2.71 -18.72 11.40
C TYR A 203 -3.90 -18.41 10.47
N CYS A 204 -5.07 -18.99 10.70
CA CYS A 204 -6.30 -18.68 9.97
C CYS A 204 -7.09 -17.63 10.73
N SER A 205 -7.75 -16.75 10.01
CA SER A 205 -8.71 -15.79 10.58
C SER A 205 -10.14 -16.34 10.47
N ASN A 206 -10.91 -16.19 11.52
CA ASN A 206 -12.36 -16.30 11.48
C ASN A 206 -12.96 -15.09 10.73
N PRO A 207 -14.28 -15.10 10.40
CA PRO A 207 -14.90 -14.00 9.68
C PRO A 207 -14.78 -12.62 10.37
N GLU A 208 -14.80 -12.57 11.71
CA GLU A 208 -14.69 -11.31 12.46
C GLU A 208 -13.29 -10.72 12.38
N ASN A 209 -12.26 -11.55 12.53
CA ASN A 209 -10.87 -11.12 12.43
C ASN A 209 -10.48 -10.82 10.99
N LEU A 210 -11.07 -11.51 10.01
CA LEU A 210 -10.92 -11.14 8.60
C LEU A 210 -11.51 -9.75 8.33
N ASP A 211 -12.66 -9.42 8.90
CA ASP A 211 -13.26 -8.08 8.78
C ASP A 211 -12.35 -6.99 9.40
N LYS A 212 -11.77 -7.25 10.59
CA LYS A 212 -10.77 -6.36 11.20
C LYS A 212 -9.56 -6.16 10.29
N TRP A 213 -9.04 -7.24 9.70
CA TRP A 213 -7.91 -7.20 8.78
C TRP A 213 -8.23 -6.36 7.54
N VAL A 214 -9.42 -6.53 6.94
CA VAL A 214 -9.87 -5.72 5.79
C VAL A 214 -10.07 -4.25 6.18
N LYS A 215 -10.62 -3.98 7.36
CA LYS A 215 -10.77 -2.61 7.89
C LYS A 215 -9.41 -1.94 8.11
N ALA A 216 -8.45 -2.68 8.64
CA ALA A 216 -7.09 -2.20 8.82
C ALA A 216 -6.42 -1.84 7.48
N TYR A 217 -6.59 -2.68 6.46
CA TYR A 217 -6.16 -2.36 5.09
C TYR A 217 -6.77 -1.04 4.60
N LYS A 218 -8.10 -0.89 4.70
CA LYS A 218 -8.79 0.35 4.28
C LYS A 218 -8.28 1.56 5.05
N LYS A 219 -8.02 1.41 6.35
CA LYS A 219 -7.45 2.45 7.19
C LYS A 219 -6.03 2.84 6.78
N ALA A 220 -5.20 1.85 6.41
CA ALA A 220 -3.86 2.11 5.88
C ALA A 220 -3.91 2.91 4.56
N VAL A 221 -4.82 2.55 3.64
CA VAL A 221 -5.05 3.30 2.40
C VAL A 221 -5.41 4.76 2.70
N GLU A 222 -6.34 4.99 3.64
CA GLU A 222 -6.76 6.34 4.05
C GLU A 222 -5.59 7.15 4.64
N ILE A 223 -4.81 6.55 5.55
CA ILE A 223 -3.71 7.23 6.25
C ILE A 223 -2.55 7.54 5.29
N CYS A 224 -2.20 6.61 4.43
CA CYS A 224 -1.12 6.80 3.45
C CYS A 224 -1.48 7.80 2.35
N GLY A 225 -2.76 8.00 2.07
CA GLY A 225 -3.22 8.94 1.05
C GLY A 225 -2.88 8.50 -0.37
N SER A 226 -2.57 9.48 -1.25
CA SER A 226 -2.23 9.21 -2.65
C SER A 226 -0.92 8.44 -2.80
N VAL A 227 -0.79 7.68 -3.87
CA VAL A 227 0.43 6.94 -4.23
C VAL A 227 1.61 7.92 -4.36
N GLY A 228 2.74 7.57 -3.75
CA GLY A 228 3.85 8.46 -3.43
C GLY A 228 4.70 9.00 -4.58
N GLU A 229 4.27 8.94 -5.83
CA GLU A 229 5.01 9.48 -6.99
C GLU A 229 4.79 10.98 -7.20
N GLN A 230 3.80 11.56 -6.57
CA GLN A 230 3.47 12.98 -6.69
C GLN A 230 3.37 13.62 -5.30
N ARG A 231 3.72 14.92 -5.26
CA ARG A 231 3.51 15.69 -4.05
C ARG A 231 2.01 15.74 -3.71
N ARG A 232 1.68 15.54 -2.43
CA ARG A 232 0.30 15.63 -1.96
C ARG A 232 -0.33 16.99 -2.31
N ILE A 233 -1.61 17.00 -2.57
CA ILE A 233 -2.39 18.24 -2.72
C ILE A 233 -2.49 18.90 -1.34
N ILE A 234 -2.05 20.15 -1.25
CA ILE A 234 -2.08 20.92 -0.01
C ILE A 234 -3.49 21.45 0.22
N PRO A 235 -4.20 21.08 1.29
CA PRO A 235 -5.54 21.56 1.54
C PRO A 235 -5.54 23.06 1.94
N LYS A 236 -6.56 23.80 1.51
CA LYS A 236 -6.70 25.24 1.82
C LYS A 236 -6.65 25.57 3.30
N LYS A 237 -7.14 24.66 4.18
CA LYS A 237 -7.06 24.85 5.64
C LYS A 237 -5.64 24.94 6.15
N GLU A 238 -4.70 24.21 5.53
CA GLU A 238 -3.29 24.22 5.91
C GLU A 238 -2.61 25.53 5.47
N THR A 239 -2.82 25.96 4.23
CA THR A 239 -2.29 27.23 3.75
C THR A 239 -2.84 28.41 4.55
N LYS A 240 -4.13 28.40 4.85
CA LYS A 240 -4.77 29.44 5.69
C LYS A 240 -4.15 29.48 7.10
N TYR A 241 -3.89 28.33 7.72
CA TYR A 241 -3.22 28.27 9.02
C TYR A 241 -1.80 28.84 8.96
N LEU A 242 -1.02 28.44 7.95
CA LEU A 242 0.35 28.91 7.78
C LEU A 242 0.42 30.42 7.44
N ASP A 243 -0.54 30.94 6.67
CA ASP A 243 -0.61 32.35 6.35
C ASP A 243 -0.86 33.22 7.59
N ALA A 244 -1.59 32.72 8.58
CA ALA A 244 -1.78 33.40 9.86
C ALA A 244 -0.48 33.53 10.70
N LEU A 245 0.52 32.71 10.40
CA LEU A 245 1.82 32.71 11.08
C LEU A 245 2.91 33.53 10.33
N VAL A 246 2.57 34.06 9.17
CA VAL A 246 3.52 34.91 8.41
C VAL A 246 3.70 36.24 9.13
N ARG A 247 4.96 36.66 9.26
CA ARG A 247 5.29 37.97 9.89
C ARG A 247 5.11 39.10 8.89
N GLY A 248 4.27 40.07 9.23
CA GLY A 248 4.11 41.32 8.49
C GLY A 248 5.20 42.32 8.83
N VAL A 249 5.41 43.30 7.98
CA VAL A 249 6.37 44.42 8.15
C VAL A 249 5.70 45.58 8.85
N TYR A 250 6.24 46.02 9.98
CA TYR A 250 5.76 47.14 10.77
C TYR A 250 6.85 48.22 10.92
N ALA A 251 6.45 49.48 10.91
CA ALA A 251 7.37 50.59 11.12
C ALA A 251 7.88 50.65 12.56
N LYS A 252 9.19 50.69 12.78
CA LYS A 252 9.84 50.78 14.10
C LYS A 252 9.84 52.22 14.65
N LYS A 253 9.70 53.19 13.76
CA LYS A 253 9.64 54.63 14.05
C LYS A 253 8.69 55.31 13.06
N ASN A 254 8.43 56.60 13.23
CA ASN A 254 7.71 57.38 12.21
C ASN A 254 8.55 57.51 10.95
N LEU A 255 7.99 57.13 9.81
CA LEU A 255 8.66 57.19 8.52
C LEU A 255 7.94 58.18 7.61
N LYS A 256 8.68 58.94 6.79
CA LYS A 256 8.13 59.97 5.92
C LYS A 256 8.00 59.47 4.48
N LYS A 257 7.13 60.10 3.73
CA LYS A 257 7.07 59.91 2.28
C LYS A 257 8.43 60.19 1.66
N GLY A 258 8.90 59.30 0.80
CA GLY A 258 10.20 59.42 0.13
C GLY A 258 11.37 58.73 0.88
N ASP A 259 11.17 58.33 2.13
CA ASP A 259 12.19 57.58 2.85
C ASP A 259 12.45 56.23 2.20
N LYS A 260 13.71 55.82 2.11
CA LYS A 260 14.12 54.47 1.75
C LYS A 260 14.09 53.60 2.97
N ILE A 261 13.35 52.48 2.89
CA ILE A 261 13.23 51.55 4.00
C ILE A 261 14.56 50.80 4.19
N THR A 262 15.04 50.74 5.41
CA THR A 262 16.19 49.93 5.85
C THR A 262 15.77 48.96 6.92
N GLU A 263 16.62 48.00 7.26
CA GLU A 263 16.38 47.02 8.33
C GLU A 263 16.21 47.69 9.73
N GLU A 264 16.76 48.88 9.91
CA GLU A 264 16.64 49.63 11.15
C GLU A 264 15.30 50.37 11.29
N ASP A 265 14.58 50.54 10.17
CA ASP A 265 13.32 51.28 10.12
C ASP A 265 12.11 50.44 10.42
N VAL A 266 12.26 49.11 10.35
CA VAL A 266 11.15 48.16 10.42
C VAL A 266 11.40 47.01 11.38
N TYR A 267 10.33 46.33 11.76
CA TYR A 267 10.39 45.04 12.45
C TYR A 267 9.35 44.11 11.90
N LEU A 268 9.56 42.81 12.11
CA LEU A 268 8.70 41.75 11.62
C LEU A 268 7.92 41.13 12.77
N ALA A 269 6.60 41.14 12.68
CA ALA A 269 5.74 40.56 13.71
C ALA A 269 4.49 39.92 13.11
N VAL A 270 3.89 38.99 13.84
CA VAL A 270 2.52 38.50 13.58
C VAL A 270 1.52 39.38 14.30
N PRO A 271 0.30 39.52 13.79
CA PRO A 271 -0.25 38.91 12.57
C PRO A 271 0.16 39.65 11.29
N LEU A 272 0.14 38.97 10.18
CA LEU A 272 0.12 39.58 8.86
C LEU A 272 -1.29 40.09 8.57
N GLN A 273 -1.41 41.31 8.06
CA GLN A 273 -2.70 41.91 7.68
C GLN A 273 -2.89 41.91 6.16
N LYS A 274 -4.13 42.04 5.71
CA LYS A 274 -4.43 42.12 4.27
C LYS A 274 -3.74 43.31 3.63
N GLY A 275 -3.12 43.07 2.48
CA GLY A 275 -2.39 44.06 1.73
C GLY A 275 -1.02 44.41 2.32
N GLN A 276 -0.67 43.89 3.49
CA GLN A 276 0.63 44.15 4.15
C GLN A 276 1.75 43.34 3.49
N ILE A 277 2.90 43.97 3.25
CA ILE A 277 4.10 43.25 2.85
C ILE A 277 4.61 42.41 4.04
N SER A 278 5.21 41.30 3.73
CA SER A 278 5.68 40.34 4.73
C SER A 278 7.19 40.15 4.65
N CYS A 279 7.69 39.30 5.55
CA CYS A 279 9.08 38.85 5.51
C CYS A 279 9.46 38.12 4.20
N ARG A 280 8.48 37.81 3.35
CA ARG A 280 8.69 37.14 2.04
C ARG A 280 8.95 38.14 0.92
N GLU A 281 8.43 39.40 1.05
CA GLU A 281 8.53 40.43 0.03
C GLU A 281 9.43 41.61 0.43
N LEU A 282 9.74 41.75 1.73
CA LEU A 282 10.58 42.88 2.20
C LEU A 282 11.95 42.85 1.51
N MET A 283 12.28 43.92 0.83
CA MET A 283 13.55 44.15 0.17
C MET A 283 14.16 45.46 0.70
N ALA A 284 15.48 45.55 0.70
CA ALA A 284 16.17 46.77 1.10
C ALA A 284 16.07 47.87 0.02
N GLY A 285 15.80 49.11 0.44
CA GLY A 285 15.79 50.25 -0.45
C GLY A 285 14.47 50.58 -1.11
N GLU A 286 13.38 49.97 -0.70
CA GLU A 286 12.02 50.35 -1.08
C GLU A 286 11.70 51.76 -0.64
N VAL A 287 11.01 52.55 -1.44
CA VAL A 287 10.69 53.94 -1.18
C VAL A 287 9.25 54.09 -0.72
N LEU A 288 9.02 54.78 0.38
CA LEU A 288 7.67 55.06 0.88
C LEU A 288 6.94 56.09 0.02
N LEU A 289 5.71 55.76 -0.38
CA LEU A 289 4.82 56.64 -1.16
C LEU A 289 3.96 57.55 -0.24
N LYS A 290 3.88 57.22 1.05
CA LYS A 290 3.15 58.01 2.05
C LYS A 290 3.84 57.94 3.41
N GLU A 291 3.42 58.78 4.35
CA GLU A 291 3.88 58.76 5.76
C GLU A 291 3.30 57.51 6.48
N ILE A 292 4.16 56.84 7.27
CA ILE A 292 3.77 55.69 8.08
C ILE A 292 4.17 56.00 9.55
N LYS A 293 3.19 55.92 10.46
CA LYS A 293 3.45 56.11 11.89
C LYS A 293 4.10 54.88 12.51
N LYS A 294 4.83 55.08 13.58
CA LYS A 294 5.40 53.98 14.39
C LYS A 294 4.34 52.92 14.71
N ASP A 295 4.76 51.66 14.68
CA ASP A 295 3.96 50.46 14.96
C ASP A 295 2.80 50.22 13.97
N LYS A 296 2.74 50.98 12.86
CA LYS A 296 1.79 50.71 11.79
C LYS A 296 2.37 49.78 10.72
N GLN A 297 1.50 49.01 10.13
CA GLN A 297 1.81 48.10 9.01
C GLN A 297 2.24 48.88 7.77
N ILE A 298 3.11 48.29 6.99
CA ILE A 298 3.49 48.76 5.67
C ILE A 298 2.82 47.87 4.63
N ASN A 299 1.95 48.46 3.79
CA ASN A 299 1.22 47.71 2.76
C ASN A 299 1.96 47.79 1.43
N ILE A 300 1.61 46.91 0.52
CA ILE A 300 2.17 46.86 -0.86
C ILE A 300 1.94 48.19 -1.60
N ASP A 301 0.83 48.87 -1.35
CA ASP A 301 0.48 50.15 -1.99
C ASP A 301 1.19 51.35 -1.34
N ASP A 302 1.87 51.15 -0.21
CA ASP A 302 2.60 52.19 0.51
C ASP A 302 4.02 52.37 0.02
N ILE A 303 4.47 51.47 -0.88
CA ILE A 303 5.86 51.43 -1.35
C ILE A 303 5.97 51.47 -2.87
N ASP A 304 7.05 52.08 -3.34
CA ASP A 304 7.53 51.97 -4.74
C ASP A 304 8.61 50.90 -4.76
N SER A 305 8.29 49.75 -5.40
CA SER A 305 9.22 48.67 -5.62
C SER A 305 8.89 47.97 -6.94
N PRO A 306 9.84 47.21 -7.55
CA PRO A 306 9.59 46.51 -8.79
C PRO A 306 8.41 45.51 -8.72
N TYR A 307 8.25 44.88 -7.57
CA TYR A 307 7.17 43.88 -7.37
C TYR A 307 5.83 44.52 -6.97
N ALA A 308 5.83 45.76 -6.43
CA ALA A 308 4.58 46.48 -6.12
C ALA A 308 3.70 46.71 -7.36
N LYS A 309 4.30 46.67 -8.55
CA LYS A 309 3.60 46.81 -9.84
C LYS A 309 3.16 45.46 -10.43
N ASN A 310 3.55 44.32 -9.81
CA ASN A 310 3.18 43.00 -10.28
C ASN A 310 1.77 42.63 -9.77
N LYS A 311 0.79 42.59 -10.69
CA LYS A 311 -0.61 42.31 -10.37
C LYS A 311 -0.83 40.95 -9.70
N GLU A 312 -0.13 39.90 -10.15
CA GLU A 312 -0.26 38.55 -9.58
C GLU A 312 0.22 38.54 -8.13
N LEU A 313 1.34 39.18 -7.84
CA LEU A 313 1.87 39.29 -6.50
C LEU A 313 0.96 40.12 -5.61
N GLN A 314 0.42 41.25 -6.09
CA GLN A 314 -0.57 42.06 -5.36
C GLN A 314 -1.79 41.21 -4.98
N GLU A 315 -2.33 40.43 -5.91
CA GLU A 315 -3.47 39.54 -5.62
C GLU A 315 -3.14 38.52 -4.54
N ILE A 316 -1.95 37.93 -4.54
CA ILE A 316 -1.49 36.98 -3.51
C ILE A 316 -1.42 37.68 -2.15
N ILE A 317 -0.84 38.89 -2.10
CA ILE A 317 -0.70 39.68 -0.87
C ILE A 317 -2.06 40.06 -0.29
N TYR A 318 -3.02 40.43 -1.15
CA TYR A 318 -4.38 40.77 -0.69
C TYR A 318 -5.25 39.55 -0.32
N LYS A 319 -4.91 38.35 -0.78
CA LYS A 319 -5.62 37.11 -0.44
C LYS A 319 -5.15 36.46 0.88
N ARG A 320 -3.98 36.85 1.41
CA ARG A 320 -3.42 36.32 2.66
C ARG A 320 -3.51 37.36 3.79
N GLY A 321 -3.27 36.89 5.00
CA GLY A 321 -3.41 37.72 6.21
C GLY A 321 -4.84 37.74 6.76
N ILE A 322 -5.01 38.36 7.89
CA ILE A 322 -6.27 38.51 8.61
C ILE A 322 -6.99 39.81 8.27
#